data_a60f3b3cc9ee17f5ed7e96f6aa010d9e
#
_entry.id   a60f3b3cc9ee17f5ed7e96f6aa010d9e
#
_cell.length_a   1.000
_cell.length_b   1.000
_cell.length_c   1.000
_cell.angle_alpha   90.00
_cell.angle_beta   90.00
_cell.angle_gamma   90.00
#
_symmetry.space_group_name_H-M   'P 1'
#
loop_
_entity.id
_entity.type
_entity.pdbx_description
1 polymer ?
#
loop_
_entity_poly.entity_id
_entity_poly.type
_entity_poly.pdbx_seq_one_letter_code
_entity_poly.pdbx_strand_id
1 'polypeptide(L)'
;MIAQLDLLAPETIVPGVRDQYKILALIGRGGMGAVYRAQRLSDGTVWALKEMRSQPDAAPSEVEENRRLFDQEATLLQSLSYPNLPVVAEVFVYQGRPTMVMEFVPGQTLEDRMREANAPLLEQQVLGYGIQVVRVLHYLHTRQPPIIYRDLKPSNIMLTPDGVLKLIDFGVARTHKRGKSKDTVAMGSAGYAPPEQYGKGQTDARSDVYALGATLLHLLTNMPPIPLQTPAVGYIRKFNPSVDDRTEGVIIRAMALEQGARFPDMRTFEQALLASLDVPYVDPIARAAPPPPVLPVVPTIVTAPAQQRPVQPPVQSPVQSPPPVVVSQPIAPNAVPCSRCGRVNKAGARFCAGCGAPLGAPPVARLLITSPRARWEQKLEHMPMRIGRRDPRQNHYPEIDLAEHDRGIASRNHALIERAGDYYTLTDQGSTNGTLLNGKPVPPRRPERLRPGDRIKVGEVEMEFRGS
;
A
#
# COMPACT_ATOMS: atom_id res chain seq x y z
N MET A 1 6.77 28.28 9.28
CA MET A 1 7.38 27.81 8.03
C MET A 1 7.75 26.34 8.28
N ILE A 2 6.88 25.40 7.89
CA ILE A 2 7.12 23.95 8.07
C ILE A 2 8.28 23.63 7.13
N ALA A 3 9.41 23.16 7.69
CA ALA A 3 10.56 22.72 6.92
C ALA A 3 10.06 21.71 5.89
N GLN A 4 10.17 22.08 4.61
CA GLN A 4 9.88 21.21 3.50
C GLN A 4 10.86 20.04 3.61
N LEU A 5 10.36 18.89 4.08
CA LEU A 5 11.17 17.68 4.19
C LEU A 5 11.73 17.42 2.79
N ASP A 6 13.05 17.34 2.72
CA ASP A 6 13.88 17.18 1.53
C ASP A 6 13.63 15.79 0.85
N LEU A 7 12.37 15.59 0.38
CA LEU A 7 11.95 14.38 -0.33
C LEU A 7 12.58 14.37 -1.72
N LEU A 8 12.92 13.18 -2.21
CA LEU A 8 13.41 13.02 -3.56
C LEU A 8 12.30 13.36 -4.56
N ALA A 9 12.56 14.36 -5.39
CA ALA A 9 11.64 14.75 -6.45
C ALA A 9 11.59 13.69 -7.56
N PRO A 10 10.47 13.57 -8.30
CA PRO A 10 10.45 12.83 -9.54
C PRO A 10 11.61 13.26 -10.47
N GLU A 11 12.10 12.32 -11.28
CA GLU A 11 13.25 12.47 -12.18
C GLU A 11 14.63 12.56 -11.45
N THR A 12 14.69 12.61 -10.11
CA THR A 12 15.96 12.52 -9.38
C THR A 12 16.63 11.17 -9.69
N ILE A 13 17.92 11.20 -10.05
CA ILE A 13 18.73 9.99 -10.24
C ILE A 13 19.47 9.70 -8.94
N VAL A 14 19.22 8.53 -8.37
CA VAL A 14 19.88 8.00 -7.17
C VAL A 14 20.92 6.98 -7.63
N PRO A 15 22.22 7.26 -7.47
CA PRO A 15 23.26 6.29 -7.75
C PRO A 15 23.27 5.21 -6.66
N GLY A 16 23.02 3.97 -7.03
CA GLY A 16 23.22 2.79 -6.21
C GLY A 16 24.64 2.24 -6.35
N VAL A 17 24.89 1.05 -5.77
CA VAL A 17 26.20 0.36 -5.87
C VAL A 17 26.34 -0.33 -7.23
N ARG A 18 25.27 -0.91 -7.73
CA ARG A 18 25.26 -1.73 -8.97
C ARG A 18 24.62 -1.02 -10.14
N ASP A 19 23.70 -0.10 -9.88
CA ASP A 19 22.91 0.56 -10.89
C ASP A 19 22.51 1.98 -10.47
N GLN A 20 21.80 2.69 -11.34
CA GLN A 20 21.21 3.99 -11.06
C GLN A 20 19.69 3.88 -11.12
N TYR A 21 19.02 4.62 -10.24
CA TYR A 21 17.57 4.57 -10.07
C TYR A 21 16.97 5.95 -10.27
N LYS A 22 16.09 6.08 -11.25
CA LYS A 22 15.33 7.31 -11.48
C LYS A 22 14.05 7.27 -10.67
N ILE A 23 13.87 8.24 -9.79
CA ILE A 23 12.64 8.37 -8.98
C ILE A 23 11.47 8.71 -9.90
N LEU A 24 10.41 7.90 -9.83
CA LEU A 24 9.18 8.11 -10.58
C LEU A 24 8.11 8.81 -9.72
N ALA A 25 7.93 8.35 -8.47
CA ALA A 25 6.94 8.90 -7.55
C ALA A 25 7.23 8.49 -6.10
N LEU A 26 6.79 9.31 -5.14
CA LEU A 26 6.64 8.90 -3.74
C LEU A 26 5.41 8.00 -3.64
N ILE A 27 5.55 6.81 -3.03
CA ILE A 27 4.46 5.82 -2.88
C ILE A 27 4.12 5.52 -1.42
N GLY A 28 5.00 5.88 -0.48
CA GLY A 28 4.74 5.70 0.94
C GLY A 28 5.60 6.62 1.80
N ARG A 29 5.05 7.02 2.95
CA ARG A 29 5.77 7.80 3.97
C ARG A 29 5.34 7.34 5.35
N GLY A 30 6.33 7.08 6.20
CA GLY A 30 6.10 6.67 7.58
C GLY A 30 7.09 7.32 8.54
N GLY A 31 7.01 6.96 9.83
CA GLY A 31 7.89 7.50 10.87
C GLY A 31 9.39 7.20 10.66
N MET A 32 9.72 6.12 9.95
CA MET A 32 11.10 5.68 9.73
C MET A 32 11.64 6.02 8.33
N GLY A 33 10.85 6.66 7.45
CA GLY A 33 11.34 6.99 6.13
C GLY A 33 10.31 7.23 5.05
N ALA A 34 10.80 7.21 3.81
CA ALA A 34 10.01 7.38 2.60
C ALA A 34 10.28 6.22 1.64
N VAL A 35 9.24 5.82 0.91
CA VAL A 35 9.32 4.77 -0.11
C VAL A 35 8.93 5.38 -1.45
N TYR A 36 9.78 5.18 -2.44
CA TYR A 36 9.59 5.71 -3.78
C TYR A 36 9.44 4.57 -4.78
N ARG A 37 8.62 4.78 -5.79
CA ARG A 37 8.67 3.99 -7.01
C ARG A 37 9.79 4.54 -7.87
N ALA A 38 10.73 3.69 -8.27
CA ALA A 38 11.91 4.08 -9.03
C ALA A 38 12.11 3.16 -10.24
N GLN A 39 12.71 3.68 -11.29
CA GLN A 39 13.09 2.92 -12.49
C GLN A 39 14.59 2.67 -12.48
N ARG A 40 15.01 1.43 -12.57
CA ARG A 40 16.41 1.06 -12.80
C ARG A 40 16.80 1.43 -14.21
N LEU A 41 17.92 2.15 -14.37
CA LEU A 41 18.27 2.73 -15.67
C LEU A 41 18.87 1.72 -16.65
N SER A 42 19.51 0.65 -16.17
CA SER A 42 20.14 -0.34 -17.05
C SER A 42 19.17 -1.16 -17.88
N ASP A 43 17.98 -1.46 -17.33
CA ASP A 43 17.00 -2.37 -17.96
C ASP A 43 15.56 -1.83 -17.97
N GLY A 44 15.34 -0.65 -17.41
CA GLY A 44 14.02 -0.01 -17.34
C GLY A 44 13.04 -0.63 -16.37
N THR A 45 13.43 -1.64 -15.56
CA THR A 45 12.56 -2.30 -14.58
C THR A 45 12.20 -1.37 -13.43
N VAL A 46 11.02 -1.60 -12.83
CA VAL A 46 10.51 -0.78 -11.73
C VAL A 46 10.82 -1.44 -10.39
N TRP A 47 11.33 -0.66 -9.45
CA TRP A 47 11.74 -1.05 -8.11
C TRP A 47 11.14 -0.14 -7.06
N ALA A 48 11.07 -0.59 -5.81
CA ALA A 48 10.78 0.24 -4.66
C ALA A 48 12.10 0.66 -4.00
N LEU A 49 12.28 1.96 -3.78
CA LEU A 49 13.43 2.54 -3.10
C LEU A 49 12.96 3.06 -1.74
N LYS A 50 13.36 2.37 -0.65
CA LYS A 50 13.06 2.75 0.73
C LYS A 50 14.24 3.51 1.31
N GLU A 51 14.04 4.78 1.66
CA GLU A 51 15.03 5.67 2.24
C GLU A 51 14.71 5.87 3.73
N MET A 52 15.68 5.64 4.62
CA MET A 52 15.52 5.93 6.03
C MET A 52 15.54 7.45 6.25
N ARG A 53 14.60 7.94 7.05
CA ARG A 53 14.52 9.35 7.44
C ARG A 53 14.17 9.44 8.91
N SER A 54 14.90 10.23 9.63
CA SER A 54 14.55 10.63 11.00
C SER A 54 13.83 11.96 10.98
N GLN A 55 13.04 12.23 11.99
CA GLN A 55 12.43 13.56 12.16
C GLN A 55 13.54 14.60 12.41
N PRO A 56 13.37 15.86 11.97
CA PRO A 56 14.40 16.89 12.12
C PRO A 56 14.82 17.16 13.57
N ASP A 57 13.92 16.89 14.51
CA ASP A 57 14.06 17.07 15.96
C ASP A 57 14.29 15.76 16.73
N ALA A 58 14.50 14.64 16.01
CA ALA A 58 14.75 13.34 16.63
C ALA A 58 16.05 13.37 17.45
N ALA A 59 16.01 12.78 18.66
CA ALA A 59 17.19 12.62 19.48
C ALA A 59 18.26 11.74 18.78
N PRO A 60 19.55 11.99 18.99
CA PRO A 60 20.62 11.16 18.37
C PRO A 60 20.49 9.67 18.67
N SER A 61 20.00 9.31 19.85
CA SER A 61 19.73 7.90 20.22
C SER A 61 18.58 7.29 19.41
N GLU A 62 17.56 8.07 19.05
CA GLU A 62 16.45 7.62 18.21
C GLU A 62 16.89 7.43 16.76
N VAL A 63 17.72 8.35 16.25
CA VAL A 63 18.29 8.24 14.91
C VAL A 63 19.12 6.96 14.78
N GLU A 64 19.97 6.66 15.79
CA GLU A 64 20.82 5.47 15.80
C GLU A 64 19.98 4.18 15.94
N GLU A 65 18.94 4.16 16.77
CA GLU A 65 18.04 3.01 16.89
C GLU A 65 17.27 2.78 15.57
N ASN A 66 16.76 3.83 14.92
CA ASN A 66 16.09 3.74 13.62
C ASN A 66 17.04 3.20 12.54
N ARG A 67 18.31 3.65 12.54
CA ARG A 67 19.34 3.13 11.64
C ARG A 67 19.59 1.65 11.89
N ARG A 68 19.76 1.26 13.15
CA ARG A 68 19.95 -0.13 13.54
C ARG A 68 18.79 -1.02 13.11
N LEU A 69 17.55 -0.55 13.25
CA LEU A 69 16.35 -1.28 12.82
C LEU A 69 16.29 -1.42 11.29
N PHE A 70 16.63 -0.36 10.56
CA PHE A 70 16.70 -0.39 9.10
C PHE A 70 17.76 -1.39 8.59
N ASP A 71 18.95 -1.36 9.16
CA ASP A 71 20.04 -2.28 8.80
C ASP A 71 19.68 -3.73 9.13
N GLN A 72 18.98 -3.96 10.25
CA GLN A 72 18.48 -5.29 10.61
C GLN A 72 17.42 -5.79 9.63
N GLU A 73 16.45 -4.93 9.24
CA GLU A 73 15.45 -5.26 8.25
C GLU A 73 16.07 -5.61 6.90
N ALA A 74 17.00 -4.79 6.43
CA ALA A 74 17.70 -5.00 5.18
C ALA A 74 18.48 -6.31 5.17
N THR A 75 19.26 -6.57 6.23
CA THR A 75 20.04 -7.81 6.38
C THR A 75 19.13 -9.03 6.42
N LEU A 76 18.02 -8.94 7.15
CA LEU A 76 17.07 -10.03 7.26
C LEU A 76 16.45 -10.35 5.91
N LEU A 77 15.90 -9.35 5.20
CA LEU A 77 15.29 -9.55 3.90
C LEU A 77 16.28 -10.08 2.86
N GLN A 78 17.53 -9.63 2.85
CA GLN A 78 18.58 -10.16 1.96
C GLN A 78 18.85 -11.65 2.19
N SER A 79 18.65 -12.15 3.41
CA SER A 79 18.86 -13.56 3.76
C SER A 79 17.69 -14.48 3.41
N LEU A 80 16.55 -13.91 2.98
CA LEU A 80 15.31 -14.63 2.74
C LEU A 80 15.01 -14.73 1.23
N SER A 81 14.49 -15.90 0.83
CA SER A 81 13.99 -16.12 -0.53
C SER A 81 12.70 -16.92 -0.47
N TYR A 82 11.57 -16.24 -0.71
CA TYR A 82 10.25 -16.87 -0.73
C TYR A 82 9.28 -16.02 -1.59
N PRO A 83 8.37 -16.66 -2.36
CA PRO A 83 7.49 -15.92 -3.30
C PRO A 83 6.65 -14.82 -2.66
N ASN A 84 6.26 -14.98 -1.39
CA ASN A 84 5.47 -14.00 -0.65
C ASN A 84 6.32 -12.94 0.09
N LEU A 85 7.61 -12.84 -0.21
CA LEU A 85 8.52 -11.83 0.31
C LEU A 85 9.09 -10.97 -0.82
N PRO A 86 9.30 -9.67 -0.61
CA PRO A 86 9.96 -8.83 -1.60
C PRO A 86 11.45 -9.18 -1.69
N VAL A 87 11.98 -9.20 -2.89
CA VAL A 87 13.42 -9.38 -3.14
C VAL A 87 14.14 -8.07 -2.90
N VAL A 88 15.26 -8.08 -2.16
CA VAL A 88 16.16 -6.92 -1.99
C VAL A 88 17.25 -6.98 -3.04
N ALA A 89 17.35 -5.97 -3.90
CA ALA A 89 18.37 -5.88 -4.94
C ALA A 89 19.70 -5.37 -4.40
N GLU A 90 19.68 -4.27 -3.64
CA GLU A 90 20.87 -3.69 -3.02
C GLU A 90 20.52 -2.76 -1.84
N VAL A 91 21.54 -2.51 -1.02
CA VAL A 91 21.48 -1.59 0.13
C VAL A 91 22.72 -0.70 0.09
N PHE A 92 22.55 0.60 0.27
CA PHE A 92 23.62 1.59 0.23
C PHE A 92 23.27 2.83 1.02
N VAL A 93 24.19 3.80 1.08
CA VAL A 93 23.94 5.11 1.69
C VAL A 93 23.91 6.17 0.58
N TYR A 94 22.80 6.90 0.50
CA TYR A 94 22.64 8.03 -0.40
C TYR A 94 22.42 9.32 0.39
N GLN A 95 23.25 10.33 0.14
CA GLN A 95 23.21 11.62 0.87
C GLN A 95 23.19 11.44 2.41
N GLY A 96 23.99 10.51 2.94
CA GLY A 96 24.06 10.21 4.37
C GLY A 96 22.89 9.36 4.92
N ARG A 97 21.94 8.95 4.07
CA ARG A 97 20.75 8.17 4.47
C ARG A 97 20.83 6.73 4.01
N PRO A 98 20.65 5.74 4.91
CA PRO A 98 20.49 4.36 4.51
C PRO A 98 19.35 4.19 3.51
N THR A 99 19.61 3.49 2.43
CA THR A 99 18.70 3.30 1.32
C THR A 99 18.69 1.84 0.89
N MET A 100 17.53 1.27 0.71
CA MET A 100 17.33 -0.11 0.27
C MET A 100 16.49 -0.11 -1.01
N VAL A 101 16.96 -0.81 -2.03
CA VAL A 101 16.20 -1.06 -3.27
C VAL A 101 15.65 -2.47 -3.20
N MET A 102 14.35 -2.58 -3.32
CA MET A 102 13.63 -3.85 -3.24
C MET A 102 12.62 -3.98 -4.36
N GLU A 103 12.11 -5.18 -4.53
CA GLU A 103 11.02 -5.47 -5.48
C GLU A 103 9.86 -4.50 -5.29
N PHE A 104 9.45 -3.85 -6.39
CA PHE A 104 8.20 -3.11 -6.42
C PHE A 104 7.05 -4.10 -6.54
N VAL A 105 6.21 -4.17 -5.51
CA VAL A 105 5.02 -5.02 -5.49
C VAL A 105 3.86 -4.23 -6.10
N PRO A 106 3.39 -4.57 -7.30
CA PRO A 106 2.22 -3.93 -7.88
C PRO A 106 0.96 -4.37 -7.12
N GLY A 107 -0.04 -3.49 -7.04
CA GLY A 107 -1.30 -3.80 -6.36
C GLY A 107 -1.56 -2.87 -5.19
N GLN A 108 -2.27 -3.38 -4.19
CA GLN A 108 -2.73 -2.60 -3.04
C GLN A 108 -2.58 -3.40 -1.74
N THR A 109 -2.57 -2.72 -0.59
CA THR A 109 -2.61 -3.42 0.69
C THR A 109 -3.98 -4.06 0.94
N LEU A 110 -4.04 -5.08 1.81
CA LEU A 110 -5.33 -5.61 2.24
C LEU A 110 -6.16 -4.57 2.99
N GLU A 111 -5.52 -3.59 3.64
CA GLU A 111 -6.21 -2.44 4.24
C GLU A 111 -6.87 -1.55 3.18
N ASP A 112 -6.17 -1.23 2.09
CA ASP A 112 -6.75 -0.49 0.96
C ASP A 112 -7.88 -1.28 0.31
N ARG A 113 -7.70 -2.59 0.14
CA ARG A 113 -8.73 -3.49 -0.37
C ARG A 113 -10.01 -3.46 0.47
N MET A 114 -9.88 -3.50 1.81
CA MET A 114 -11.02 -3.38 2.72
C MET A 114 -11.68 -2.00 2.64
N ARG A 115 -10.86 -0.96 2.56
CA ARG A 115 -11.34 0.43 2.42
C ARG A 115 -12.13 0.62 1.12
N GLU A 116 -11.64 0.06 0.02
CA GLU A 116 -12.36 0.09 -1.28
C GLU A 116 -13.66 -0.71 -1.23
N ALA A 117 -13.62 -1.92 -0.65
CA ALA A 117 -14.82 -2.75 -0.51
C ALA A 117 -15.86 -2.09 0.43
N ASN A 118 -15.39 -1.36 1.43
CA ASN A 118 -16.21 -0.77 2.52
C ASN A 118 -17.22 -1.77 3.12
N ALA A 119 -16.86 -3.03 3.13
CA ALA A 119 -17.68 -4.17 3.56
C ALA A 119 -16.76 -5.32 3.98
N PRO A 120 -17.27 -6.28 4.78
CA PRO A 120 -16.60 -7.55 5.00
C PRO A 120 -16.22 -8.24 3.68
N LEU A 121 -15.04 -8.85 3.63
CA LEU A 121 -14.62 -9.64 2.47
C LEU A 121 -15.25 -11.03 2.51
N LEU A 122 -15.33 -11.66 1.33
CA LEU A 122 -15.87 -13.01 1.20
C LEU A 122 -15.02 -14.03 1.96
N GLU A 123 -15.66 -14.93 2.69
CA GLU A 123 -15.00 -15.95 3.52
C GLU A 123 -13.95 -16.75 2.75
N GLN A 124 -14.32 -17.33 1.61
CA GLN A 124 -13.42 -18.16 0.81
C GLN A 124 -12.18 -17.39 0.33
N GLN A 125 -12.34 -16.09 0.04
CA GLN A 125 -11.24 -15.21 -0.33
C GLN A 125 -10.31 -14.97 0.86
N VAL A 126 -10.87 -14.68 2.04
CA VAL A 126 -10.10 -14.44 3.28
C VAL A 126 -9.36 -15.69 3.73
N LEU A 127 -9.99 -16.86 3.64
CA LEU A 127 -9.33 -18.15 3.90
C LEU A 127 -8.16 -18.37 2.95
N GLY A 128 -8.33 -18.10 1.66
CA GLY A 128 -7.26 -18.17 0.65
C GLY A 128 -6.09 -17.23 0.96
N TYR A 129 -6.38 -16.02 1.46
CA TYR A 129 -5.35 -15.09 1.95
C TYR A 129 -4.64 -15.64 3.18
N GLY A 130 -5.39 -16.15 4.15
CA GLY A 130 -4.85 -16.81 5.34
C GLY A 130 -3.87 -17.91 5.01
N ILE A 131 -4.20 -18.80 4.06
CA ILE A 131 -3.34 -19.91 3.64
C ILE A 131 -2.02 -19.41 3.05
N GLN A 132 -2.01 -18.39 2.20
CA GLN A 132 -0.76 -17.80 1.70
C GLN A 132 0.11 -17.25 2.83
N VAL A 133 -0.50 -16.51 3.77
CA VAL A 133 0.23 -15.91 4.90
C VAL A 133 0.74 -16.98 5.87
N VAL A 134 -0.02 -18.01 6.18
CA VAL A 134 0.45 -19.15 7.03
C VAL A 134 1.72 -19.77 6.43
N ARG A 135 1.76 -19.97 5.11
CA ARG A 135 2.90 -20.60 4.42
C ARG A 135 4.17 -19.77 4.51
N VAL A 136 4.08 -18.47 4.29
CA VAL A 136 5.27 -17.60 4.44
C VAL A 136 5.69 -17.48 5.90
N LEU A 137 4.76 -17.41 6.85
CA LEU A 137 5.10 -17.42 8.28
C LEU A 137 5.72 -18.76 8.71
N HIS A 138 5.23 -19.88 8.20
CA HIS A 138 5.86 -21.19 8.41
C HIS A 138 7.31 -21.20 7.90
N TYR A 139 7.55 -20.67 6.70
CA TYR A 139 8.89 -20.51 6.16
C TYR A 139 9.78 -19.68 7.12
N LEU A 140 9.31 -18.55 7.64
CA LEU A 140 10.07 -17.71 8.58
C LEU A 140 10.35 -18.44 9.91
N HIS A 141 9.35 -19.12 10.47
CA HIS A 141 9.48 -19.83 11.74
C HIS A 141 10.42 -21.05 11.67
N THR A 142 10.64 -21.62 10.47
CA THR A 142 11.58 -22.73 10.26
C THR A 142 13.01 -22.29 9.98
N ARG A 143 13.31 -21.00 9.92
CA ARG A 143 14.68 -20.49 9.83
C ARG A 143 15.46 -20.80 11.10
N GLN A 144 16.78 -20.76 11.03
CA GLN A 144 17.66 -20.94 12.18
C GLN A 144 18.58 -19.72 12.31
N PRO A 145 18.37 -18.90 13.33
CA PRO A 145 17.30 -18.99 14.33
C PRO A 145 15.92 -18.65 13.75
N PRO A 146 14.81 -19.10 14.38
CA PRO A 146 13.44 -18.77 13.94
C PRO A 146 13.20 -17.26 13.90
N ILE A 147 12.48 -16.81 12.86
CA ILE A 147 12.13 -15.41 12.66
C ILE A 147 10.66 -15.25 12.98
N ILE A 148 10.32 -14.39 13.93
CA ILE A 148 8.96 -14.02 14.30
C ILE A 148 8.65 -12.67 13.67
N TYR A 149 7.55 -12.57 12.92
CA TYR A 149 7.21 -11.38 12.13
C TYR A 149 6.71 -10.22 12.99
N ARG A 150 5.81 -10.46 13.95
CA ARG A 150 5.36 -9.56 15.04
C ARG A 150 4.45 -8.40 14.68
N ASP A 151 4.40 -7.94 13.45
CA ASP A 151 3.55 -6.81 13.03
C ASP A 151 2.65 -7.18 11.85
N LEU A 152 1.99 -8.34 11.95
CA LEU A 152 1.05 -8.77 10.93
C LEU A 152 -0.27 -8.01 11.07
N LYS A 153 -0.64 -7.31 10.01
CA LYS A 153 -1.88 -6.53 9.88
C LYS A 153 -2.18 -6.27 8.41
N PRO A 154 -3.41 -5.89 8.05
CA PRO A 154 -3.79 -5.69 6.64
C PRO A 154 -2.92 -4.69 5.87
N SER A 155 -2.42 -3.62 6.52
CA SER A 155 -1.56 -2.62 5.88
C SER A 155 -0.14 -3.13 5.54
N ASN A 156 0.29 -4.24 6.15
CA ASN A 156 1.60 -4.84 5.91
C ASN A 156 1.54 -6.04 4.93
N ILE A 157 0.40 -6.26 4.30
CA ILE A 157 0.17 -7.35 3.34
C ILE A 157 -0.30 -6.72 2.02
N MET A 158 0.52 -6.82 0.97
CA MET A 158 0.18 -6.39 -0.38
C MET A 158 -0.51 -7.53 -1.14
N LEU A 159 -1.58 -7.21 -1.85
CA LEU A 159 -2.25 -8.08 -2.80
C LEU A 159 -1.90 -7.64 -4.22
N THR A 160 -1.24 -8.51 -4.97
CA THR A 160 -0.91 -8.28 -6.38
C THR A 160 -2.11 -8.55 -7.30
N PRO A 161 -2.13 -8.03 -8.54
CA PRO A 161 -3.23 -8.26 -9.48
C PRO A 161 -3.48 -9.72 -9.85
N ASP A 162 -2.47 -10.57 -9.75
CA ASP A 162 -2.53 -12.03 -9.97
C ASP A 162 -2.92 -12.83 -8.72
N GLY A 163 -3.24 -12.13 -7.61
CA GLY A 163 -3.75 -12.73 -6.39
C GLY A 163 -2.69 -13.24 -5.41
N VAL A 164 -1.41 -12.96 -5.66
CA VAL A 164 -0.32 -13.30 -4.75
C VAL A 164 -0.23 -12.26 -3.64
N LEU A 165 -0.11 -12.74 -2.39
CA LEU A 165 0.16 -11.87 -1.24
C LEU A 165 1.65 -11.73 -1.00
N LYS A 166 2.09 -10.51 -0.62
CA LYS A 166 3.47 -10.26 -0.17
C LYS A 166 3.49 -9.49 1.15
N LEU A 167 4.31 -9.94 2.10
CA LEU A 167 4.58 -9.24 3.35
C LEU A 167 5.62 -8.14 3.08
N ILE A 168 5.31 -6.88 3.42
CA ILE A 168 6.10 -5.72 2.95
C ILE A 168 6.85 -4.94 4.03
N ASP A 169 6.67 -5.20 5.30
CA ASP A 169 7.33 -4.48 6.38
C ASP A 169 7.90 -5.44 7.44
N PHE A 170 9.22 -5.44 7.60
CA PHE A 170 9.98 -6.30 8.51
C PHE A 170 10.64 -5.52 9.64
N GLY A 171 10.30 -4.24 9.82
CA GLY A 171 10.96 -3.35 10.78
C GLY A 171 10.93 -3.80 12.24
N VAL A 172 9.98 -4.65 12.61
CA VAL A 172 9.87 -5.25 13.97
C VAL A 172 10.10 -6.75 14.01
N ALA A 173 10.35 -7.38 12.85
CA ALA A 173 10.68 -8.81 12.80
C ALA A 173 11.99 -9.11 13.54
N ARG A 174 12.02 -10.16 14.33
CA ARG A 174 13.19 -10.53 15.13
C ARG A 174 13.44 -12.03 15.14
N THR A 175 14.74 -12.39 15.22
CA THR A 175 15.13 -13.76 15.49
C THR A 175 14.82 -14.14 16.93
N HIS A 176 14.18 -15.30 17.10
CA HIS A 176 13.86 -15.85 18.42
C HIS A 176 15.13 -16.29 19.16
N LYS A 177 15.39 -15.71 20.34
CA LYS A 177 16.51 -16.09 21.20
C LYS A 177 16.03 -17.01 22.31
N ARG A 178 16.42 -18.29 22.28
CA ARG A 178 16.16 -19.23 23.38
C ARG A 178 16.79 -18.72 24.69
N GLY A 179 16.05 -18.79 25.78
CA GLY A 179 16.54 -18.44 27.12
C GLY A 179 16.20 -17.04 27.63
N LYS A 180 15.51 -16.19 26.86
CA LYS A 180 14.94 -14.95 27.39
C LYS A 180 13.52 -15.19 27.89
N SER A 181 13.20 -14.67 29.08
CA SER A 181 11.85 -14.81 29.69
C SER A 181 10.87 -13.73 29.28
N LYS A 182 11.33 -12.58 28.76
CA LYS A 182 10.48 -11.44 28.35
C LYS A 182 11.14 -10.65 27.21
N ASP A 183 10.32 -10.06 26.37
CA ASP A 183 10.75 -9.02 25.43
C ASP A 183 10.98 -7.69 26.17
N THR A 184 12.02 -6.97 25.79
CA THR A 184 12.46 -5.74 26.49
C THR A 184 11.64 -4.50 26.15
N VAL A 185 10.83 -4.53 25.09
CA VAL A 185 10.02 -3.38 24.63
C VAL A 185 8.66 -3.88 24.19
N ALA A 186 7.59 -3.22 24.62
CA ALA A 186 6.25 -3.44 24.08
C ALA A 186 6.22 -2.96 22.63
N MET A 187 5.93 -3.86 21.70
CA MET A 187 5.87 -3.58 20.26
C MET A 187 4.65 -4.25 19.64
N GLY A 188 4.05 -3.60 18.67
CA GLY A 188 2.97 -4.15 17.86
C GLY A 188 1.83 -3.17 17.66
N SER A 189 1.05 -3.42 16.62
CA SER A 189 -0.13 -2.62 16.27
C SER A 189 -1.30 -2.99 17.19
N ALA A 190 -1.94 -1.96 17.78
CA ALA A 190 -3.07 -2.17 18.69
C ALA A 190 -4.15 -3.05 18.06
N GLY A 191 -4.63 -4.04 18.80
CA GLY A 191 -5.61 -5.03 18.35
C GLY A 191 -5.02 -6.27 17.68
N TYR A 192 -3.92 -6.15 16.94
CA TYR A 192 -3.27 -7.29 16.28
C TYR A 192 -2.18 -7.93 17.14
N ALA A 193 -1.56 -7.16 18.03
CA ALA A 193 -0.51 -7.64 18.91
C ALA A 193 -1.09 -8.51 20.05
N PRO A 194 -0.54 -9.72 20.31
CA PRO A 194 -0.94 -10.59 21.38
C PRO A 194 -0.43 -10.10 22.76
N PRO A 195 -0.98 -10.63 23.88
CA PRO A 195 -0.63 -10.19 25.23
C PRO A 195 0.88 -10.22 25.55
N GLU A 196 1.60 -11.20 25.03
CA GLU A 196 3.05 -11.33 25.25
C GLU A 196 3.86 -10.19 24.64
N GLN A 197 3.38 -9.52 23.58
CA GLN A 197 4.03 -8.33 23.00
C GLN A 197 3.88 -7.06 23.88
N TYR A 198 2.97 -7.08 24.84
CA TYR A 198 2.82 -6.00 25.82
C TYR A 198 3.68 -6.22 27.09
N GLY A 199 4.79 -6.96 26.98
CA GLY A 199 5.72 -7.19 28.09
C GLY A 199 5.29 -8.29 29.07
N LYS A 200 4.26 -9.06 28.75
CA LYS A 200 3.74 -10.16 29.58
C LYS A 200 4.45 -11.50 29.34
N GLY A 201 5.35 -11.60 28.35
CA GLY A 201 6.02 -12.86 28.02
C GLY A 201 7.07 -12.67 26.92
N GLN A 202 7.55 -13.80 26.40
CA GLN A 202 8.41 -13.86 25.23
C GLN A 202 7.58 -14.21 23.98
N THR A 203 7.78 -13.48 22.89
CA THR A 203 7.16 -13.79 21.60
C THR A 203 7.79 -15.04 20.99
N ASP A 204 6.95 -15.90 20.44
CA ASP A 204 7.32 -17.06 19.63
C ASP A 204 6.43 -17.19 18.39
N ALA A 205 6.50 -18.31 17.66
CA ALA A 205 5.69 -18.57 16.48
C ALA A 205 4.17 -18.38 16.70
N ARG A 206 3.68 -18.62 17.93
CA ARG A 206 2.27 -18.47 18.30
C ARG A 206 1.83 -17.01 18.43
N SER A 207 2.78 -16.07 18.52
CA SER A 207 2.48 -14.65 18.46
C SER A 207 1.98 -14.25 17.07
N ASP A 208 2.59 -14.80 16.01
CA ASP A 208 2.13 -14.57 14.63
C ASP A 208 0.82 -15.33 14.33
N VAL A 209 0.53 -16.45 15.01
CA VAL A 209 -0.78 -17.13 14.96
C VAL A 209 -1.89 -16.17 15.40
N TYR A 210 -1.69 -15.51 16.55
CA TYR A 210 -2.66 -14.53 17.07
C TYR A 210 -2.84 -13.35 16.08
N ALA A 211 -1.74 -12.78 15.63
CA ALA A 211 -1.76 -11.64 14.74
C ALA A 211 -2.44 -11.95 13.38
N LEU A 212 -2.25 -13.17 12.86
CA LEU A 212 -2.97 -13.63 11.68
C LEU A 212 -4.46 -13.82 11.97
N GLY A 213 -4.83 -14.46 13.10
CA GLY A 213 -6.23 -14.56 13.52
C GLY A 213 -6.92 -13.19 13.59
N ALA A 214 -6.26 -12.20 14.21
CA ALA A 214 -6.75 -10.82 14.29
C ALA A 214 -6.86 -10.13 12.91
N THR A 215 -5.92 -10.42 12.01
CA THR A 215 -5.97 -9.94 10.62
C THR A 215 -7.16 -10.53 9.88
N LEU A 216 -7.37 -11.86 9.94
CA LEU A 216 -8.52 -12.52 9.30
C LEU A 216 -9.86 -12.07 9.89
N LEU A 217 -9.94 -11.88 11.22
CA LEU A 217 -11.10 -11.27 11.87
C LEU A 217 -11.45 -9.92 11.23
N HIS A 218 -10.45 -9.03 11.09
CA HIS A 218 -10.67 -7.72 10.52
C HIS A 218 -11.17 -7.81 9.07
N LEU A 219 -10.56 -8.67 8.24
CA LEU A 219 -10.99 -8.87 6.85
C LEU A 219 -12.42 -9.40 6.74
N LEU A 220 -12.83 -10.31 7.65
CA LEU A 220 -14.18 -10.90 7.65
C LEU A 220 -15.25 -10.01 8.23
N THR A 221 -14.90 -9.05 9.08
CA THR A 221 -15.89 -8.20 9.77
C THR A 221 -15.88 -6.75 9.29
N ASN A 222 -14.82 -6.31 8.59
CA ASN A 222 -14.50 -4.90 8.33
C ASN A 222 -14.45 -4.05 9.62
N MET A 223 -14.20 -4.70 10.78
CA MET A 223 -14.08 -4.04 12.07
C MET A 223 -12.69 -4.34 12.65
N PRO A 224 -11.91 -3.32 13.06
CA PRO A 224 -10.60 -3.55 13.64
C PRO A 224 -10.72 -4.37 14.94
N PRO A 225 -9.80 -5.31 15.18
CA PRO A 225 -9.84 -6.14 16.38
C PRO A 225 -9.65 -5.29 17.63
N ILE A 226 -10.39 -5.65 18.69
CA ILE A 226 -10.27 -4.98 20.00
C ILE A 226 -9.01 -5.50 20.70
N PRO A 227 -8.12 -4.63 21.20
CA PRO A 227 -6.88 -5.04 21.84
C PRO A 227 -7.14 -5.99 23.03
N LEU A 228 -6.35 -7.07 23.10
CA LEU A 228 -6.38 -8.06 24.19
C LEU A 228 -7.77 -8.71 24.43
N GLN A 229 -8.54 -8.87 23.37
CA GLN A 229 -9.85 -9.50 23.42
C GLN A 229 -9.96 -10.63 22.41
N THR A 230 -10.32 -11.83 22.86
CA THR A 230 -10.78 -12.92 21.99
C THR A 230 -12.23 -12.66 21.59
N PRO A 231 -12.62 -12.75 20.30
CA PRO A 231 -14.01 -12.59 19.90
C PRO A 231 -14.88 -13.69 20.51
N ALA A 232 -16.11 -13.34 20.91
CA ALA A 232 -17.10 -14.32 21.36
C ALA A 232 -17.65 -15.12 20.16
N VAL A 233 -18.16 -16.32 20.42
CA VAL A 233 -18.88 -17.11 19.41
C VAL A 233 -20.07 -16.30 18.86
N GLY A 234 -20.25 -16.27 17.55
CA GLY A 234 -21.25 -15.48 16.85
C GLY A 234 -20.84 -14.04 16.57
N TYR A 235 -19.67 -13.59 17.05
CA TYR A 235 -19.21 -12.20 16.82
C TYR A 235 -18.95 -11.93 15.32
N ILE A 236 -18.23 -12.84 14.63
CA ILE A 236 -17.92 -12.66 13.21
C ILE A 236 -19.19 -12.68 12.37
N ARG A 237 -20.08 -13.63 12.66
CA ARG A 237 -21.37 -13.79 11.96
C ARG A 237 -22.35 -12.65 12.18
N LYS A 238 -22.20 -11.90 13.26
CA LYS A 238 -22.97 -10.65 13.47
C LYS A 238 -22.66 -9.61 12.37
N PHE A 239 -21.44 -9.54 11.88
CA PHE A 239 -21.00 -8.59 10.83
C PHE A 239 -21.00 -9.22 9.44
N ASN A 240 -20.76 -10.52 9.35
CA ASN A 240 -20.73 -11.30 8.12
C ASN A 240 -21.49 -12.62 8.29
N PRO A 241 -22.80 -12.63 8.08
CA PRO A 241 -23.64 -13.82 8.34
C PRO A 241 -23.32 -15.02 7.44
N SER A 242 -22.55 -14.83 6.36
CA SER A 242 -22.16 -15.91 5.45
C SER A 242 -20.98 -16.75 5.96
N VAL A 243 -20.33 -16.33 7.07
CA VAL A 243 -19.18 -17.04 7.62
C VAL A 243 -19.62 -18.31 8.36
N ASP A 244 -18.99 -19.43 8.00
CA ASP A 244 -19.23 -20.74 8.62
C ASP A 244 -18.73 -20.79 10.07
N ASP A 245 -19.40 -21.59 10.91
CA ASP A 245 -19.04 -21.82 12.30
C ASP A 245 -17.61 -22.37 12.46
N ARG A 246 -17.16 -23.18 11.53
CA ARG A 246 -15.79 -23.73 11.49
C ARG A 246 -14.76 -22.62 11.37
N THR A 247 -14.93 -21.69 10.42
CA THR A 247 -14.06 -20.55 10.23
C THR A 247 -14.03 -19.63 11.45
N GLU A 248 -15.21 -19.32 12.02
CA GLU A 248 -15.28 -18.53 13.24
C GLU A 248 -14.53 -19.23 14.39
N GLY A 249 -14.73 -20.54 14.58
CA GLY A 249 -14.02 -21.33 15.60
C GLY A 249 -12.50 -21.34 15.43
N VAL A 250 -12.03 -21.43 14.19
CA VAL A 250 -10.59 -21.35 13.85
C VAL A 250 -10.01 -19.99 14.25
N ILE A 251 -10.69 -18.89 13.95
CA ILE A 251 -10.23 -17.54 14.29
C ILE A 251 -10.25 -17.31 15.79
N ILE A 252 -11.32 -17.71 16.50
CA ILE A 252 -11.41 -17.61 17.95
C ILE A 252 -10.24 -18.35 18.63
N ARG A 253 -9.92 -19.56 18.17
CA ARG A 253 -8.79 -20.33 18.66
C ARG A 253 -7.45 -19.63 18.40
N ALA A 254 -7.23 -19.11 17.20
CA ALA A 254 -6.01 -18.39 16.86
C ALA A 254 -5.81 -17.17 17.76
N MET A 255 -6.89 -16.46 18.12
CA MET A 255 -6.90 -15.26 18.96
C MET A 255 -7.05 -15.55 20.47
N ALA A 256 -6.86 -16.78 20.93
CA ALA A 256 -6.86 -17.08 22.37
C ALA A 256 -5.77 -16.24 23.07
N LEU A 257 -6.10 -15.65 24.23
CA LEU A 257 -5.15 -14.84 25.01
C LEU A 257 -4.00 -15.69 25.53
N GLU A 258 -4.31 -16.91 25.98
CA GLU A 258 -3.31 -17.89 26.40
C GLU A 258 -2.62 -18.53 25.19
N GLN A 259 -1.28 -18.39 25.11
CA GLN A 259 -0.49 -18.95 24.01
C GLN A 259 -0.69 -20.45 23.81
N GLY A 260 -0.84 -21.21 24.91
CA GLY A 260 -1.03 -22.66 24.88
C GLY A 260 -2.36 -23.12 24.30
N ALA A 261 -3.37 -22.24 24.27
CA ALA A 261 -4.69 -22.53 23.70
C ALA A 261 -4.75 -22.29 22.17
N ARG A 262 -3.79 -21.55 21.61
CA ARG A 262 -3.68 -21.29 20.17
C ARG A 262 -3.26 -22.54 19.39
N PHE A 263 -3.16 -22.39 18.06
CA PHE A 263 -2.48 -23.39 17.24
C PHE A 263 -0.99 -23.43 17.60
N PRO A 264 -0.39 -24.61 17.77
CA PRO A 264 1.01 -24.73 18.20
C PRO A 264 2.00 -24.21 17.15
N ASP A 265 1.64 -24.28 15.87
CA ASP A 265 2.45 -23.84 14.74
C ASP A 265 1.58 -23.47 13.52
N MET A 266 2.22 -22.90 12.51
CA MET A 266 1.57 -22.48 11.26
C MET A 266 1.05 -23.64 10.44
N ARG A 267 1.65 -24.82 10.50
CA ARG A 267 1.18 -26.01 9.75
C ARG A 267 -0.18 -26.48 10.28
N THR A 268 -0.33 -26.54 11.59
CA THR A 268 -1.60 -26.91 12.22
C THR A 268 -2.69 -25.87 11.95
N PHE A 269 -2.31 -24.59 11.89
CA PHE A 269 -3.23 -23.53 11.53
C PHE A 269 -3.63 -23.60 10.05
N GLU A 270 -2.69 -23.88 9.13
CA GLU A 270 -2.98 -24.10 7.70
C GLU A 270 -4.01 -25.21 7.51
N GLN A 271 -3.81 -26.36 8.17
CA GLN A 271 -4.75 -27.47 8.11
C GLN A 271 -6.17 -27.08 8.51
N ALA A 272 -6.31 -26.28 9.57
CA ALA A 272 -7.60 -25.78 10.02
C ALA A 272 -8.25 -24.83 9.01
N LEU A 273 -7.48 -23.92 8.39
CA LEU A 273 -7.97 -23.03 7.33
C LEU A 273 -8.40 -23.81 6.08
N LEU A 274 -7.60 -24.80 5.66
CA LEU A 274 -7.92 -25.67 4.53
C LEU A 274 -9.20 -26.48 4.76
N ALA A 275 -9.41 -26.97 5.99
CA ALA A 275 -10.62 -27.71 6.38
C ALA A 275 -11.88 -26.82 6.43
N SER A 276 -11.72 -25.50 6.47
CA SER A 276 -12.84 -24.54 6.44
C SER A 276 -13.22 -24.12 5.02
N LEU A 277 -12.43 -24.47 3.98
CA LEU A 277 -12.78 -24.19 2.59
C LEU A 277 -13.86 -25.13 2.09
N ASP A 278 -14.82 -24.58 1.32
CA ASP A 278 -15.85 -25.34 0.64
C ASP A 278 -15.37 -25.88 -0.72
N VAL A 279 -14.30 -25.30 -1.26
CA VAL A 279 -13.69 -25.69 -2.53
C VAL A 279 -12.18 -25.94 -2.37
N PRO A 280 -11.57 -26.79 -3.18
CA PRO A 280 -10.13 -27.02 -3.13
C PRO A 280 -9.34 -25.71 -3.29
N TYR A 281 -8.36 -25.51 -2.42
CA TYR A 281 -7.47 -24.34 -2.52
C TYR A 281 -6.63 -24.40 -3.80
N VAL A 282 -6.65 -23.32 -4.54
CA VAL A 282 -5.81 -23.14 -5.73
C VAL A 282 -4.77 -22.08 -5.41
N ASP A 283 -3.50 -22.49 -5.36
CA ASP A 283 -2.39 -21.60 -5.03
C ASP A 283 -2.12 -20.61 -6.19
N PRO A 284 -2.28 -19.30 -5.98
CA PRO A 284 -1.99 -18.31 -7.01
C PRO A 284 -0.50 -18.30 -7.41
N ILE A 285 0.42 -18.66 -6.50
CA ILE A 285 1.86 -18.74 -6.80
C ILE A 285 2.15 -19.82 -7.86
N ALA A 286 1.43 -20.93 -7.86
CA ALA A 286 1.59 -21.96 -8.87
C ALA A 286 1.17 -21.50 -10.29
N ARG A 287 0.43 -20.37 -10.39
CA ARG A 287 -0.02 -19.77 -11.66
C ARG A 287 0.84 -18.57 -12.08
N ALA A 288 1.58 -17.96 -11.15
CA ALA A 288 2.44 -16.82 -11.45
C ALA A 288 3.67 -17.25 -12.23
N ALA A 289 4.13 -16.40 -13.15
CA ALA A 289 5.41 -16.60 -13.82
C ALA A 289 6.56 -16.65 -12.80
N PRO A 290 7.63 -17.45 -13.05
CA PRO A 290 8.76 -17.51 -12.14
C PRO A 290 9.36 -16.09 -11.95
N PRO A 291 9.78 -15.75 -10.70
CA PRO A 291 10.43 -14.48 -10.44
C PRO A 291 11.70 -14.34 -11.28
N PRO A 292 12.10 -13.11 -11.67
CA PRO A 292 13.33 -12.90 -12.41
C PRO A 292 14.53 -13.48 -11.63
N PRO A 293 15.54 -14.03 -12.32
CA PRO A 293 16.68 -14.69 -11.66
C PRO A 293 17.40 -13.71 -10.74
N VAL A 294 17.50 -14.09 -9.46
CA VAL A 294 18.27 -13.35 -8.45
C VAL A 294 19.74 -13.60 -8.72
N LEU A 295 20.49 -12.57 -9.11
CA LEU A 295 21.94 -12.64 -9.18
C LEU A 295 22.52 -12.86 -7.76
N PRO A 296 23.50 -13.74 -7.58
CA PRO A 296 24.03 -14.05 -6.25
C PRO A 296 24.60 -12.80 -5.57
N VAL A 297 24.17 -12.55 -4.35
CA VAL A 297 24.67 -11.46 -3.50
C VAL A 297 26.08 -11.82 -3.04
N VAL A 298 27.09 -11.19 -3.63
CA VAL A 298 28.46 -11.27 -3.12
C VAL A 298 28.62 -10.18 -2.06
N PRO A 299 28.97 -10.51 -0.80
CA PRO A 299 29.20 -9.48 0.23
C PRO A 299 30.44 -8.67 -0.14
N THR A 300 30.25 -7.39 -0.46
CA THR A 300 31.37 -6.47 -0.73
C THR A 300 31.83 -5.88 0.60
N ILE A 301 32.98 -6.34 1.07
CA ILE A 301 33.74 -5.70 2.15
C ILE A 301 34.25 -4.36 1.60
N VAL A 302 33.77 -3.25 2.15
CA VAL A 302 34.26 -1.91 1.81
C VAL A 302 35.61 -1.71 2.47
N THR A 303 36.69 -1.84 1.71
CA THR A 303 38.03 -1.34 2.10
C THR A 303 38.17 0.12 1.65
N ALA A 304 38.78 0.92 2.52
CA ALA A 304 38.97 2.37 2.37
C ALA A 304 39.75 2.77 1.09
N PRO A 305 39.61 4.03 0.60
CA PRO A 305 40.06 4.44 -0.71
C PRO A 305 41.60 4.55 -0.78
N ALA A 306 42.21 3.85 -1.73
CA ALA A 306 43.60 4.03 -2.13
C ALA A 306 43.73 5.25 -3.05
N GLN A 307 44.80 6.02 -2.81
CA GLN A 307 45.16 7.25 -3.50
C GLN A 307 45.33 7.04 -5.00
N GLN A 308 44.75 7.93 -5.80
CA GLN A 308 44.82 7.95 -7.25
C GLN A 308 46.23 8.38 -7.74
N ARG A 309 46.85 7.57 -8.59
CA ARG A 309 47.97 7.98 -9.45
C ARG A 309 47.45 8.63 -10.74
N PRO A 310 48.12 9.65 -11.30
CA PRO A 310 47.67 10.33 -12.51
C PRO A 310 47.78 9.44 -13.76
N VAL A 311 46.70 9.39 -14.55
CA VAL A 311 46.65 8.69 -15.84
C VAL A 311 46.93 9.68 -16.95
N GLN A 312 47.88 9.31 -17.82
CA GLN A 312 48.19 10.06 -19.07
C GLN A 312 47.06 9.86 -20.11
N PRO A 313 46.82 10.86 -20.99
CA PRO A 313 45.72 10.80 -21.98
C PRO A 313 46.02 9.85 -23.14
N PRO A 314 45.03 9.13 -23.69
CA PRO A 314 45.23 8.24 -24.82
C PRO A 314 45.22 9.01 -26.15
N VAL A 315 46.04 8.51 -27.07
CA VAL A 315 46.21 8.95 -28.43
C VAL A 315 44.98 8.68 -29.28
N GLN A 316 44.57 9.68 -30.08
CA GLN A 316 43.44 9.62 -31.01
C GLN A 316 43.71 8.74 -32.21
N SER A 317 42.82 7.84 -32.57
CA SER A 317 42.75 7.15 -33.85
C SER A 317 41.63 7.74 -34.72
N PRO A 318 41.72 7.71 -36.06
CA PRO A 318 40.95 8.60 -36.96
C PRO A 318 39.48 8.17 -37.13
N VAL A 319 38.65 9.21 -37.21
CA VAL A 319 37.19 9.17 -37.35
C VAL A 319 36.81 8.69 -38.76
N GLN A 320 35.99 7.65 -38.85
CA GLN A 320 35.25 7.29 -40.07
C GLN A 320 33.91 8.08 -40.13
N SER A 321 33.63 8.64 -41.30
CA SER A 321 32.43 9.44 -41.56
C SER A 321 31.15 8.58 -41.55
N PRO A 322 30.03 9.11 -41.03
CA PRO A 322 28.75 8.39 -41.01
C PRO A 322 28.01 8.50 -42.37
N PRO A 323 27.12 7.52 -42.68
CA PRO A 323 26.29 7.54 -43.89
C PRO A 323 25.19 8.62 -43.83
N PRO A 324 24.57 9.00 -44.94
CA PRO A 324 23.73 10.19 -45.06
C PRO A 324 22.40 10.01 -44.31
N VAL A 325 22.07 11.06 -43.53
CA VAL A 325 20.82 11.18 -42.77
C VAL A 325 19.67 11.46 -43.74
N VAL A 326 18.64 10.63 -43.71
CA VAL A 326 17.34 10.90 -44.34
C VAL A 326 16.67 12.03 -43.57
N VAL A 327 16.50 13.17 -44.23
CA VAL A 327 15.84 14.36 -43.70
C VAL A 327 14.35 14.08 -43.57
N SER A 328 13.89 13.87 -42.36
CA SER A 328 12.46 13.86 -42.01
C SER A 328 11.94 15.30 -42.05
N GLN A 329 10.83 15.51 -42.77
CA GLN A 329 10.15 16.81 -42.83
C GLN A 329 9.73 17.31 -41.44
N PRO A 330 9.71 18.61 -41.18
CA PRO A 330 9.35 19.17 -39.88
C PRO A 330 7.89 18.87 -39.56
N ILE A 331 7.68 18.20 -38.42
CA ILE A 331 6.36 17.97 -37.81
C ILE A 331 5.85 19.33 -37.34
N ALA A 332 4.64 19.70 -37.76
CA ALA A 332 3.97 20.93 -37.33
C ALA A 332 3.87 20.98 -35.78
N PRO A 333 4.15 22.13 -35.14
CA PRO A 333 4.01 22.28 -33.70
C PRO A 333 2.54 22.08 -33.33
N ASN A 334 2.25 21.11 -32.47
CA ASN A 334 0.95 20.68 -31.92
C ASN A 334 0.31 19.42 -32.54
N ALA A 335 1.03 18.57 -33.20
CA ALA A 335 0.52 17.26 -33.61
C ALA A 335 0.55 16.26 -32.43
N VAL A 336 -0.55 15.50 -32.22
CA VAL A 336 -0.70 14.55 -31.09
C VAL A 336 -0.50 13.13 -31.61
N PRO A 337 0.55 12.40 -31.18
CA PRO A 337 0.74 11.00 -31.53
C PRO A 337 -0.26 10.13 -30.74
N CYS A 338 -0.87 9.16 -31.40
CA CYS A 338 -1.76 8.18 -30.74
C CYS A 338 -0.94 7.18 -29.95
N SER A 339 -1.21 7.06 -28.65
CA SER A 339 -0.54 6.09 -27.76
C SER A 339 -0.82 4.62 -28.11
N ARG A 340 -1.90 4.33 -28.87
CA ARG A 340 -2.29 2.97 -29.25
C ARG A 340 -1.68 2.50 -30.57
N CYS A 341 -1.51 3.37 -31.56
CA CYS A 341 -1.04 2.96 -32.90
C CYS A 341 0.09 3.84 -33.46
N GLY A 342 0.61 4.82 -32.72
CA GLY A 342 1.70 5.70 -33.13
C GLY A 342 1.34 6.76 -34.18
N ARG A 343 0.14 6.74 -34.76
CA ARG A 343 -0.27 7.67 -35.83
C ARG A 343 -0.35 9.11 -35.29
N VAL A 344 0.29 10.04 -35.99
CA VAL A 344 0.23 11.46 -35.69
C VAL A 344 -1.10 12.03 -36.16
N ASN A 345 -1.83 12.73 -35.31
CA ASN A 345 -3.14 13.32 -35.57
C ASN A 345 -3.08 14.84 -35.48
N LYS A 346 -4.06 15.51 -36.09
CA LYS A 346 -4.15 16.97 -36.03
C LYS A 346 -4.35 17.46 -34.60
N ALA A 347 -3.82 18.65 -34.29
CA ALA A 347 -4.07 19.30 -32.99
C ALA A 347 -5.59 19.42 -32.73
N GLY A 348 -6.02 19.05 -31.52
CA GLY A 348 -7.43 19.08 -31.11
C GLY A 348 -8.28 17.91 -31.60
N ALA A 349 -7.73 16.91 -32.29
CA ALA A 349 -8.44 15.71 -32.64
C ALA A 349 -8.82 14.91 -31.37
N ARG A 350 -10.09 14.61 -31.17
CA ARG A 350 -10.62 13.84 -30.02
C ARG A 350 -10.38 12.33 -30.15
N PHE A 351 -10.29 11.84 -31.38
CA PHE A 351 -10.10 10.42 -31.70
C PHE A 351 -9.02 10.27 -32.77
N CYS A 352 -8.28 9.17 -32.69
CA CYS A 352 -7.28 8.83 -33.67
C CYS A 352 -7.90 8.47 -35.03
N ALA A 353 -7.51 9.17 -36.08
CA ALA A 353 -7.99 8.90 -37.44
C ALA A 353 -7.55 7.54 -38.01
N GLY A 354 -6.65 6.82 -37.30
CA GLY A 354 -6.17 5.51 -37.72
C GLY A 354 -6.81 4.32 -37.00
N CYS A 355 -7.01 4.42 -35.69
CA CYS A 355 -7.51 3.28 -34.89
C CYS A 355 -8.73 3.61 -34.02
N GLY A 356 -9.29 4.83 -34.13
CA GLY A 356 -10.46 5.26 -33.36
C GLY A 356 -10.22 5.45 -31.85
N ALA A 357 -9.00 5.30 -31.35
CA ALA A 357 -8.67 5.50 -29.94
C ALA A 357 -8.81 6.98 -29.54
N PRO A 358 -9.32 7.30 -28.34
CA PRO A 358 -9.38 8.69 -27.87
C PRO A 358 -7.95 9.28 -27.74
N LEU A 359 -7.79 10.51 -28.19
CA LEU A 359 -6.55 11.27 -28.13
C LEU A 359 -6.67 12.31 -27.02
N GLY A 360 -5.97 12.06 -25.92
CA GLY A 360 -5.94 12.89 -24.71
C GLY A 360 -6.56 12.14 -23.51
N ALA A 361 -5.99 12.38 -22.32
CA ALA A 361 -6.64 11.95 -21.08
C ALA A 361 -7.98 12.67 -20.98
N PRO A 362 -9.09 11.98 -20.61
CA PRO A 362 -10.35 12.66 -20.33
C PRO A 362 -10.09 13.71 -19.23
N PRO A 363 -10.66 14.92 -19.35
CA PRO A 363 -10.51 15.94 -18.33
C PRO A 363 -10.99 15.37 -17.00
N VAL A 364 -10.17 15.48 -15.97
CA VAL A 364 -10.50 15.02 -14.62
C VAL A 364 -11.70 15.85 -14.13
N ALA A 365 -12.79 15.18 -13.76
CA ALA A 365 -13.97 15.84 -13.19
C ALA A 365 -13.59 16.56 -11.88
N ARG A 366 -14.31 17.63 -11.55
CA ARG A 366 -14.04 18.49 -10.40
C ARG A 366 -15.34 18.94 -9.74
N LEU A 367 -15.23 19.29 -8.46
CA LEU A 367 -16.26 20.00 -7.72
C LEU A 367 -15.79 21.40 -7.43
N LEU A 368 -16.56 22.39 -7.78
CA LEU A 368 -16.39 23.76 -7.28
C LEU A 368 -17.21 23.89 -6.00
N ILE A 369 -16.53 23.94 -4.86
CA ILE A 369 -17.15 23.93 -3.54
C ILE A 369 -17.21 25.36 -3.00
N THR A 370 -18.37 25.74 -2.53
CA THR A 370 -18.64 27.06 -1.94
C THR A 370 -19.27 26.88 -0.56
N SER A 371 -18.63 27.43 0.46
CA SER A 371 -19.14 27.46 1.82
C SER A 371 -19.29 28.93 2.28
N PRO A 372 -19.92 29.20 3.44
CA PRO A 372 -19.96 30.55 4.01
C PRO A 372 -18.58 31.15 4.32
N ARG A 373 -17.54 30.31 4.42
CA ARG A 373 -16.17 30.72 4.84
C ARG A 373 -15.13 30.67 3.73
N ALA A 374 -15.34 29.83 2.70
CA ALA A 374 -14.33 29.59 1.68
C ALA A 374 -14.93 29.09 0.37
N ARG A 375 -14.16 29.27 -0.71
CA ARG A 375 -14.44 28.69 -2.01
C ARG A 375 -13.18 28.02 -2.53
N TRP A 376 -13.31 26.75 -2.96
CA TRP A 376 -12.17 26.00 -3.51
C TRP A 376 -12.63 25.00 -4.57
N GLU A 377 -11.67 24.43 -5.29
CA GLU A 377 -11.91 23.40 -6.29
C GLU A 377 -11.32 22.08 -5.81
N GLN A 378 -12.10 21.00 -5.84
CA GLN A 378 -11.67 19.65 -5.54
C GLN A 378 -11.68 18.80 -6.80
N LYS A 379 -10.52 18.29 -7.21
CA LYS A 379 -10.44 17.34 -8.31
C LYS A 379 -10.89 15.95 -7.85
N LEU A 380 -11.63 15.27 -8.74
CA LEU A 380 -12.13 13.91 -8.50
C LEU A 380 -11.12 12.88 -9.09
N GLU A 381 -9.90 12.91 -8.56
CA GLU A 381 -8.79 12.05 -9.05
C GLU A 381 -8.81 10.64 -8.44
N HIS A 382 -9.29 10.53 -7.20
CA HIS A 382 -9.42 9.27 -6.46
C HIS A 382 -10.89 9.00 -6.14
N MET A 383 -11.35 7.77 -6.34
CA MET A 383 -12.71 7.36 -6.07
C MET A 383 -12.72 6.15 -5.12
N PRO A 384 -13.71 6.06 -4.24
CA PRO A 384 -14.82 6.99 -3.98
C PRO A 384 -14.40 8.26 -3.22
N MET A 385 -15.13 9.37 -3.41
CA MET A 385 -14.96 10.63 -2.66
C MET A 385 -16.06 10.75 -1.60
N ARG A 386 -15.68 10.67 -0.34
CA ARG A 386 -16.59 10.85 0.80
C ARG A 386 -16.75 12.33 1.13
N ILE A 387 -17.97 12.73 1.38
CA ILE A 387 -18.36 14.10 1.80
C ILE A 387 -18.89 14.00 3.23
N GLY A 388 -18.35 14.78 4.16
CA GLY A 388 -18.83 14.77 5.52
C GLY A 388 -17.96 15.58 6.47
N ARG A 389 -18.14 15.39 7.78
CA ARG A 389 -17.31 16.03 8.80
C ARG A 389 -16.24 15.07 9.32
N ARG A 390 -14.99 15.52 9.45
CA ARG A 390 -13.95 14.76 10.15
C ARG A 390 -14.34 14.52 11.60
N ASP A 391 -14.00 13.34 12.11
CA ASP A 391 -14.09 12.99 13.53
C ASP A 391 -12.79 12.31 13.97
N PRO A 392 -11.80 13.08 14.47
CA PRO A 392 -10.51 12.54 14.90
C PRO A 392 -10.62 11.46 16.00
N ARG A 393 -11.68 11.54 16.83
CA ARG A 393 -11.91 10.55 17.90
C ARG A 393 -12.30 9.17 17.35
N GLN A 394 -12.86 9.14 16.14
CA GLN A 394 -13.27 7.93 15.43
C GLN A 394 -12.37 7.64 14.21
N ASN A 395 -11.25 8.34 14.08
CA ASN A 395 -10.33 8.23 12.95
C ASN A 395 -11.03 8.39 11.59
N HIS A 396 -12.03 9.27 11.53
CA HIS A 396 -12.84 9.51 10.34
C HIS A 396 -12.40 10.80 9.65
N TYR A 397 -11.89 10.69 8.42
CA TYR A 397 -11.39 11.79 7.59
C TYR A 397 -11.97 11.63 6.18
N PRO A 398 -13.07 12.33 5.86
CA PRO A 398 -13.60 12.34 4.50
C PRO A 398 -12.71 13.16 3.56
N GLU A 399 -12.67 12.81 2.29
CA GLU A 399 -11.86 13.52 1.28
C GLU A 399 -12.35 14.96 1.08
N ILE A 400 -13.66 15.19 1.27
CA ILE A 400 -14.27 16.53 1.30
C ILE A 400 -14.74 16.78 2.74
N ASP A 401 -13.84 17.34 3.54
CA ASP A 401 -14.11 17.63 4.95
C ASP A 401 -14.88 18.95 5.10
N LEU A 402 -16.06 18.87 5.70
CA LEU A 402 -16.93 20.01 5.95
C LEU A 402 -16.90 20.51 7.39
N ALA A 403 -16.05 19.98 8.26
CA ALA A 403 -16.04 20.29 9.69
C ALA A 403 -15.85 21.79 10.00
N GLU A 404 -15.06 22.50 9.21
CA GLU A 404 -14.80 23.94 9.37
C GLU A 404 -15.68 24.81 8.46
N HIS A 405 -16.42 24.21 7.53
CA HIS A 405 -17.18 24.87 6.49
C HIS A 405 -18.70 24.82 6.67
N ASP A 406 -19.14 24.04 7.65
CA ASP A 406 -20.55 23.81 7.98
C ASP A 406 -20.73 23.92 9.51
N ARG A 407 -21.84 24.51 9.98
CA ARG A 407 -22.12 24.69 11.41
C ARG A 407 -22.54 23.42 12.15
N GLY A 408 -22.02 22.28 11.74
CA GLY A 408 -22.33 20.99 12.35
C GLY A 408 -23.59 20.30 11.78
N ILE A 409 -24.13 20.81 10.66
CA ILE A 409 -25.32 20.29 9.97
C ILE A 409 -24.99 19.03 9.18
N ALA A 410 -23.79 18.95 8.57
CA ALA A 410 -23.35 17.79 7.83
C ALA A 410 -23.05 16.61 8.77
N SER A 411 -23.51 15.42 8.41
CA SER A 411 -23.17 14.17 9.09
C SER A 411 -21.69 13.81 8.85
N ARG A 412 -21.09 12.93 9.69
CA ARG A 412 -19.74 12.42 9.49
C ARG A 412 -19.59 11.71 8.14
N ASN A 413 -20.44 10.71 7.88
CA ASN A 413 -20.66 10.09 6.57
C ASN A 413 -21.92 10.70 5.97
N HIS A 414 -21.80 11.78 5.19
CA HIS A 414 -22.98 12.47 4.68
C HIS A 414 -23.33 11.96 3.28
N ALA A 415 -22.42 12.04 2.35
CA ALA A 415 -22.63 11.61 0.98
C ALA A 415 -21.36 11.01 0.37
N LEU A 416 -21.52 10.28 -0.73
CA LEU A 416 -20.47 9.59 -1.46
C LEU A 416 -20.58 9.91 -2.94
N ILE A 417 -19.46 10.25 -3.58
CA ILE A 417 -19.36 10.33 -5.04
C ILE A 417 -18.52 9.18 -5.54
N GLU A 418 -19.05 8.44 -6.52
CA GLU A 418 -18.40 7.29 -7.12
C GLU A 418 -18.37 7.42 -8.64
N ARG A 419 -17.42 6.74 -9.28
CA ARG A 419 -17.35 6.63 -10.74
C ARG A 419 -17.91 5.29 -11.19
N ALA A 420 -18.96 5.33 -12.01
CA ALA A 420 -19.61 4.15 -12.59
C ALA A 420 -19.36 4.14 -14.11
N GLY A 421 -18.22 3.55 -14.53
CA GLY A 421 -17.78 3.58 -15.93
C GLY A 421 -17.46 4.99 -16.43
N ASP A 422 -18.26 5.52 -17.36
CA ASP A 422 -18.06 6.83 -17.98
C ASP A 422 -18.80 7.99 -17.29
N TYR A 423 -19.48 7.75 -16.17
CA TYR A 423 -20.23 8.76 -15.44
C TYR A 423 -19.97 8.69 -13.95
N TYR A 424 -20.41 9.71 -13.24
CA TYR A 424 -20.32 9.80 -11.77
C TYR A 424 -21.69 9.69 -11.14
N THR A 425 -21.75 9.16 -9.92
CA THR A 425 -22.95 9.04 -9.11
C THR A 425 -22.74 9.70 -7.76
N LEU A 426 -23.84 10.26 -7.20
CA LEU A 426 -23.92 10.80 -5.85
C LEU A 426 -24.88 9.93 -5.04
N THR A 427 -24.45 9.49 -3.86
CA THR A 427 -25.25 8.67 -2.95
C THR A 427 -25.29 9.34 -1.57
N ASP A 428 -26.47 9.66 -1.07
CA ASP A 428 -26.65 10.04 0.34
C ASP A 428 -26.45 8.80 1.23
N GLN A 429 -25.58 8.89 2.22
CA GLN A 429 -25.21 7.76 3.08
C GLN A 429 -26.17 7.53 4.27
N GLY A 430 -27.40 8.05 4.18
CA GLY A 430 -28.35 8.06 5.28
C GLY A 430 -28.06 9.22 6.24
N SER A 431 -27.71 10.35 5.69
CA SER A 431 -27.37 11.55 6.46
C SER A 431 -28.59 12.08 7.25
N THR A 432 -28.33 12.75 8.38
CA THR A 432 -29.38 13.26 9.27
C THR A 432 -30.25 14.34 8.59
N ASN A 433 -29.60 15.20 7.82
CA ASN A 433 -30.27 16.37 7.21
C ASN A 433 -30.49 16.24 5.69
N GLY A 434 -30.12 15.11 5.10
CA GLY A 434 -30.25 14.82 3.68
C GLY A 434 -29.27 15.59 2.78
N THR A 435 -29.07 15.05 1.58
CA THR A 435 -28.33 15.66 0.48
C THR A 435 -29.33 16.17 -0.57
N LEU A 436 -29.11 17.37 -1.10
CA LEU A 436 -29.93 17.88 -2.21
C LEU A 436 -29.10 17.84 -3.50
N LEU A 437 -29.73 17.41 -4.60
CA LEU A 437 -29.20 17.49 -5.96
C LEU A 437 -30.14 18.39 -6.78
N ASN A 438 -29.65 19.54 -7.24
CA ASN A 438 -30.43 20.55 -7.95
C ASN A 438 -31.70 20.99 -7.18
N GLY A 439 -31.57 21.10 -5.85
CA GLY A 439 -32.65 21.47 -4.95
C GLY A 439 -33.66 20.35 -4.63
N LYS A 440 -33.48 19.13 -5.18
CA LYS A 440 -34.29 17.96 -4.86
C LYS A 440 -33.59 17.04 -3.91
N PRO A 441 -34.27 16.44 -2.92
CA PRO A 441 -33.60 15.48 -2.00
C PRO A 441 -33.16 14.21 -2.74
N VAL A 442 -31.91 13.79 -2.48
CA VAL A 442 -31.35 12.51 -2.93
C VAL A 442 -31.89 11.41 -2.03
N PRO A 443 -32.53 10.35 -2.55
CA PRO A 443 -33.00 9.25 -1.73
C PRO A 443 -31.85 8.57 -1.00
N PRO A 444 -31.94 8.30 0.32
CA PRO A 444 -30.86 7.66 1.06
C PRO A 444 -30.46 6.30 0.47
N ARG A 445 -29.15 6.09 0.37
CA ARG A 445 -28.53 4.84 -0.14
C ARG A 445 -28.91 4.46 -1.57
N ARG A 446 -29.40 5.41 -2.37
CA ARG A 446 -29.66 5.23 -3.79
C ARG A 446 -28.72 6.14 -4.59
N PRO A 447 -27.93 5.59 -5.54
CA PRO A 447 -27.04 6.39 -6.37
C PRO A 447 -27.85 7.19 -7.40
N GLU A 448 -27.64 8.51 -7.45
CA GLU A 448 -28.17 9.43 -8.45
C GLU A 448 -27.04 9.85 -9.40
N ARG A 449 -27.30 9.83 -10.70
CA ARG A 449 -26.31 10.18 -11.72
C ARG A 449 -26.02 11.67 -11.73
N LEU A 450 -24.73 12.04 -11.65
CA LEU A 450 -24.25 13.42 -11.78
C LEU A 450 -24.04 13.79 -13.25
N ARG A 451 -24.43 15.01 -13.61
CA ARG A 451 -24.23 15.64 -14.91
C ARG A 451 -23.43 16.93 -14.73
N PRO A 452 -22.61 17.33 -15.73
CA PRO A 452 -21.95 18.63 -15.69
C PRO A 452 -22.91 19.77 -15.42
N GLY A 453 -22.57 20.61 -14.44
CA GLY A 453 -23.41 21.73 -13.97
C GLY A 453 -24.36 21.38 -12.83
N ASP A 454 -24.48 20.11 -12.41
CA ASP A 454 -25.31 19.72 -11.27
C ASP A 454 -24.80 20.37 -9.97
N ARG A 455 -25.77 20.82 -9.16
CA ARG A 455 -25.51 21.45 -7.86
C ARG A 455 -25.90 20.52 -6.73
N ILE A 456 -24.90 20.15 -5.93
CA ILE A 456 -25.04 19.33 -4.74
C ILE A 456 -25.05 20.27 -3.53
N LYS A 457 -25.99 20.07 -2.60
CA LYS A 457 -26.04 20.83 -1.35
C LYS A 457 -26.02 19.87 -0.15
N VAL A 458 -25.06 20.10 0.75
CA VAL A 458 -24.88 19.38 2.00
C VAL A 458 -24.79 20.41 3.13
N GLY A 459 -25.79 20.48 3.97
CA GLY A 459 -25.88 21.52 5.00
C GLY A 459 -25.82 22.92 4.40
N GLU A 460 -24.87 23.76 4.82
CA GLU A 460 -24.63 25.11 4.30
C GLU A 460 -23.67 25.16 3.10
N VAL A 461 -23.12 24.01 2.66
CA VAL A 461 -22.10 23.93 1.60
C VAL A 461 -22.75 23.54 0.27
N GLU A 462 -22.47 24.32 -0.77
CA GLU A 462 -22.90 24.04 -2.14
C GLU A 462 -21.69 23.62 -2.99
N MET A 463 -21.88 22.62 -3.87
CA MET A 463 -20.85 22.06 -4.74
C MET A 463 -21.41 21.97 -6.15
N GLU A 464 -20.73 22.55 -7.12
CA GLU A 464 -21.06 22.43 -8.55
C GLU A 464 -20.19 21.37 -9.18
N PHE A 465 -20.82 20.34 -9.75
CA PHE A 465 -20.10 19.27 -10.46
C PHE A 465 -19.69 19.74 -11.86
N ARG A 466 -18.38 19.71 -12.12
CA ARG A 466 -17.75 20.05 -13.40
C ARG A 466 -17.06 18.82 -13.97
N GLY A 467 -17.81 17.99 -14.69
CA GLY A 467 -17.33 16.83 -15.42
C GLY A 467 -17.30 17.09 -16.93
N SER A 468 -16.64 16.21 -17.65
CA SER A 468 -16.72 16.13 -19.12
C SER A 468 -17.80 15.15 -19.53
#